data_eb19a064e8fb9fe85eed01531ae69986
#
_entry.id   eb19a064e8fb9fe85eed01531ae69986
#
_cell.length_a   1.000
_cell.length_b   1.000
_cell.length_c   1.000
_cell.angle_alpha   90.00
_cell.angle_beta   90.00
_cell.angle_gamma   90.00
#
_symmetry.space_group_name_H-M   'P 1'
#
loop_
_entity.id
_entity.type
_entity.pdbx_description
1 polymer ?
#
loop_
_entity_poly.entity_id
_entity_poly.type
_entity_poly.pdbx_seq_one_letter_code
_entity_poly.pdbx_strand_id
1 'polypeptide(L)'
;MNEEVKKNEQFMEVLPAADIIDDEKSAIISLEVPGANAQTVTVEVKDQILSMEARSSLTWHGMQLLYKRSFQLSDAVDVENISARTQDGVLTVTLPKSERAKVHRIQVQ
;
A
#
# COMPACT_ATOMS: atom_id res chain seq x y z
N MET A 1 -6.51 -34.01 5.23
CA MET A 1 -6.58 -32.56 5.01
C MET A 1 -5.29 -31.93 5.52
N ASN A 2 -4.62 -31.15 4.72
CA ASN A 2 -3.35 -30.59 5.15
C ASN A 2 -3.57 -29.30 5.96
N GLU A 3 -2.56 -28.95 6.76
CA GLU A 3 -2.65 -27.82 7.67
C GLU A 3 -2.66 -26.47 6.92
N GLU A 4 -2.08 -26.39 5.74
CA GLU A 4 -2.05 -25.16 4.97
C GLU A 4 -3.45 -24.70 4.57
N VAL A 5 -4.31 -25.64 4.20
CA VAL A 5 -5.69 -25.34 3.86
C VAL A 5 -6.41 -24.75 5.07
N LYS A 6 -6.18 -25.34 6.26
CA LYS A 6 -6.79 -24.82 7.49
C LYS A 6 -6.29 -23.43 7.84
N LYS A 7 -4.98 -23.16 7.66
CA LYS A 7 -4.44 -21.83 7.93
C LYS A 7 -5.04 -20.77 7.01
N ASN A 8 -5.19 -21.12 5.73
CA ASN A 8 -5.79 -20.20 4.76
C ASN A 8 -7.25 -19.90 5.08
N GLU A 9 -7.95 -20.86 5.64
CA GLU A 9 -9.33 -20.69 6.05
C GLU A 9 -9.49 -19.77 7.26
N GLN A 10 -8.39 -19.50 8.01
CA GLN A 10 -8.43 -18.59 9.16
C GLN A 10 -8.45 -17.13 8.80
N PHE A 11 -8.12 -16.79 7.57
CA PHE A 11 -8.05 -15.41 7.10
C PHE A 11 -9.09 -15.18 6.01
N MET A 12 -9.70 -14.00 6.07
CA MET A 12 -10.54 -13.50 4.99
C MET A 12 -9.79 -12.36 4.32
N GLU A 13 -9.44 -12.54 3.05
CA GLU A 13 -8.80 -11.48 2.28
C GLU A 13 -9.82 -10.42 1.91
N VAL A 14 -9.43 -9.17 2.15
CA VAL A 14 -10.27 -8.01 1.86
C VAL A 14 -9.45 -7.02 1.05
N LEU A 15 -10.04 -6.52 -0.03
CA LEU A 15 -9.43 -5.45 -0.81
C LEU A 15 -9.72 -4.14 -0.09
N PRO A 16 -8.71 -3.47 0.50
CA PRO A 16 -8.96 -2.24 1.23
C PRO A 16 -9.34 -1.09 0.29
N ALA A 17 -10.21 -0.23 0.76
CA ALA A 17 -10.50 1.00 0.04
C ALA A 17 -9.24 1.85 -0.03
N ALA A 18 -8.98 2.45 -1.19
CA ALA A 18 -7.80 3.26 -1.43
C ALA A 18 -8.16 4.56 -2.10
N ASP A 19 -7.43 5.60 -1.72
CA ASP A 19 -7.51 6.92 -2.34
C ASP A 19 -6.11 7.32 -2.78
N ILE A 20 -5.99 7.87 -3.98
CA ILE A 20 -4.70 8.26 -4.53
C ILE A 20 -4.75 9.73 -4.87
N ILE A 21 -3.82 10.49 -4.31
CA ILE A 21 -3.63 11.91 -4.61
C ILE A 21 -2.29 12.06 -5.31
N ASP A 22 -2.31 12.58 -6.51
CA ASP A 22 -1.09 12.74 -7.33
C ASP A 22 -0.82 14.22 -7.54
N ASP A 23 0.36 14.69 -7.13
CA ASP A 23 0.79 16.06 -7.36
C ASP A 23 2.17 16.10 -8.02
N GLU A 24 2.76 17.30 -8.16
CA GLU A 24 4.03 17.46 -8.87
C GLU A 24 5.21 16.73 -8.19
N LYS A 25 5.20 16.64 -6.88
CA LYS A 25 6.34 16.13 -6.12
C LYS A 25 6.20 14.68 -5.72
N SER A 26 4.97 14.25 -5.48
CA SER A 26 4.73 12.90 -4.98
C SER A 26 3.31 12.45 -5.27
N ALA A 27 3.10 11.15 -5.18
CA ALA A 27 1.78 10.57 -5.09
C ALA A 27 1.60 10.04 -3.68
N ILE A 28 0.40 10.11 -3.16
CA ILE A 28 0.07 9.61 -1.83
C ILE A 28 -1.07 8.62 -1.96
N ILE A 29 -0.86 7.41 -1.48
CA ILE A 29 -1.89 6.38 -1.44
C ILE A 29 -2.33 6.22 0.00
N SER A 30 -3.63 6.38 0.24
CA SER A 30 -4.23 6.15 1.55
C SER A 30 -5.10 4.91 1.48
N LEU A 31 -4.86 3.95 2.37
CA LEU A 31 -5.61 2.69 2.41
C LEU A 31 -6.26 2.53 3.77
N GLU A 32 -7.53 2.16 3.78
CA GLU A 32 -8.25 1.89 5.02
C GLU A 32 -7.97 0.46 5.47
N VAL A 33 -7.27 0.34 6.60
CA VAL A 33 -6.88 -0.96 7.17
C VAL A 33 -7.27 -1.03 8.64
N PRO A 34 -8.54 -0.86 8.97
CA PRO A 34 -8.98 -0.84 10.36
C PRO A 34 -8.54 -2.11 11.09
N GLY A 35 -8.06 -1.94 12.31
CA GLY A 35 -7.57 -3.06 13.12
C GLY A 35 -6.12 -3.44 12.86
N ALA A 36 -5.45 -2.81 11.91
CA ALA A 36 -4.03 -3.04 11.64
C ALA A 36 -3.18 -1.90 12.21
N ASN A 37 -1.89 -2.17 12.43
CA ASN A 37 -0.94 -1.18 12.95
C ASN A 37 0.44 -1.42 12.32
N ALA A 38 1.43 -0.64 12.75
CA ALA A 38 2.77 -0.72 12.17
C ALA A 38 3.41 -2.11 12.30
N GLN A 39 3.04 -2.89 13.30
CA GLN A 39 3.59 -4.23 13.50
C GLN A 39 2.91 -5.28 12.62
N THR A 40 1.74 -4.99 12.08
CA THR A 40 0.98 -5.96 11.29
C THR A 40 0.88 -5.61 9.81
N VAL A 41 1.45 -4.47 9.40
CA VAL A 41 1.44 -4.03 8.00
C VAL A 41 2.81 -4.28 7.38
N THR A 42 2.81 -4.84 6.18
CA THR A 42 4.00 -5.01 5.35
C THR A 42 3.77 -4.30 4.02
N VAL A 43 4.76 -3.51 3.59
CA VAL A 43 4.74 -2.84 2.29
C VAL A 43 6.05 -3.18 1.58
N GLU A 44 5.95 -3.64 0.34
CA GLU A 44 7.11 -4.04 -0.45
C GLU A 44 6.98 -3.53 -1.87
N VAL A 45 8.12 -3.30 -2.52
CA VAL A 45 8.17 -3.00 -3.95
C VAL A 45 9.09 -3.99 -4.62
N LYS A 46 8.58 -4.64 -5.65
CA LYS A 46 9.35 -5.56 -6.48
C LYS A 46 8.88 -5.42 -7.92
N ASP A 47 9.82 -5.28 -8.85
CA ASP A 47 9.52 -5.16 -10.28
C ASP A 47 8.48 -4.08 -10.57
N GLN A 48 8.61 -2.95 -9.88
CA GLN A 48 7.70 -1.79 -10.01
C GLN A 48 6.27 -2.09 -9.58
N ILE A 49 6.08 -3.10 -8.76
CA ILE A 49 4.79 -3.38 -8.14
C ILE A 49 4.91 -3.15 -6.65
N LEU A 50 4.10 -2.22 -6.14
CA LEU A 50 3.99 -1.99 -4.71
C LEU A 50 2.88 -2.89 -4.18
N SER A 51 3.24 -3.73 -3.22
CA SER A 51 2.30 -4.66 -2.59
C SER A 51 2.18 -4.32 -1.11
N MET A 52 0.97 -4.31 -0.60
CA MET A 52 0.74 -4.16 0.83
C MET A 52 -0.07 -5.33 1.35
N GLU A 53 0.21 -5.67 2.58
CA GLU A 53 -0.51 -6.69 3.31
C GLU A 53 -0.66 -6.22 4.75
N ALA A 54 -1.86 -6.30 5.29
CA ALA A 54 -2.13 -5.85 6.66
C ALA A 54 -3.04 -6.84 7.36
N ARG A 55 -2.55 -7.38 8.49
CA ARG A 55 -3.38 -8.24 9.33
C ARG A 55 -4.12 -7.40 10.33
N SER A 56 -5.44 -7.58 10.36
CA SER A 56 -6.32 -6.84 11.26
C SER A 56 -6.59 -7.63 12.52
N SER A 57 -6.82 -6.95 13.63
CA SER A 57 -7.35 -7.57 14.84
C SER A 57 -8.85 -7.85 14.73
N LEU A 58 -9.50 -7.30 13.69
CA LEU A 58 -10.92 -7.51 13.47
C LEU A 58 -11.18 -8.86 12.82
N THR A 59 -12.36 -9.41 13.08
CA THR A 59 -12.77 -10.69 12.51
C THR A 59 -14.13 -10.56 11.84
N TRP A 60 -14.40 -11.49 10.91
CA TRP A 60 -15.67 -11.65 10.27
C TRP A 60 -15.97 -13.14 10.24
N HIS A 61 -17.08 -13.56 10.82
CA HIS A 61 -17.46 -14.97 10.89
C HIS A 61 -16.34 -15.85 11.43
N GLY A 62 -15.63 -15.36 12.46
CA GLY A 62 -14.53 -16.10 13.08
C GLY A 62 -13.22 -16.06 12.29
N MET A 63 -13.19 -15.42 11.13
CA MET A 63 -11.97 -15.30 10.33
C MET A 63 -11.32 -13.93 10.53
N GLN A 64 -10.01 -13.92 10.70
CA GLN A 64 -9.26 -12.69 10.83
C GLN A 64 -9.18 -11.99 9.49
N LEU A 65 -9.40 -10.67 9.46
CA LEU A 65 -9.33 -9.92 8.20
C LEU A 65 -7.88 -9.70 7.79
N LEU A 66 -7.62 -9.88 6.50
CA LEU A 66 -6.31 -9.69 5.90
C LEU A 66 -6.49 -8.77 4.69
N TYR A 67 -6.01 -7.55 4.82
CA TYR A 67 -6.07 -6.59 3.72
C TYR A 67 -4.89 -6.81 2.79
N LYS A 68 -5.16 -6.92 1.48
CA LYS A 68 -4.10 -7.09 0.47
C LYS A 68 -4.45 -6.25 -0.73
N ARG A 69 -3.46 -5.53 -1.23
CA ARG A 69 -3.62 -4.75 -2.45
C ARG A 69 -2.27 -4.49 -3.09
N SER A 70 -2.25 -4.40 -4.42
CA SER A 70 -1.05 -4.11 -5.19
C SER A 70 -1.30 -2.99 -6.18
N PHE A 71 -0.25 -2.23 -6.48
CA PHE A 71 -0.31 -1.10 -7.41
C PHE A 71 0.89 -1.17 -8.34
N GLN A 72 0.64 -0.98 -9.63
CA GLN A 72 1.70 -0.83 -10.61
C GLN A 72 2.26 0.57 -10.51
N LEU A 73 3.57 0.68 -10.30
CA LEU A 73 4.23 1.98 -10.22
C LEU A 73 4.82 2.36 -11.58
N SER A 74 4.83 3.66 -11.87
CA SER A 74 5.49 4.17 -13.06
C SER A 74 7.01 4.31 -12.81
N ASP A 75 7.77 4.46 -13.90
CA ASP A 75 9.21 4.74 -13.82
C ASP A 75 9.52 6.05 -13.10
N ALA A 76 8.51 6.90 -12.99
CA ALA A 76 8.65 8.22 -12.40
C ALA A 76 8.76 8.20 -10.88
N VAL A 77 8.46 7.07 -10.24
CA VAL A 77 8.51 6.96 -8.79
C VAL A 77 9.95 6.71 -8.34
N ASP A 78 10.38 7.46 -7.34
CA ASP A 78 11.67 7.24 -6.68
C ASP A 78 11.49 6.17 -5.61
N VAL A 79 11.70 4.92 -5.99
CA VAL A 79 11.40 3.75 -5.16
C VAL A 79 12.21 3.76 -3.86
N GLU A 80 13.45 4.26 -3.89
CA GLU A 80 14.31 4.25 -2.71
C GLU A 80 13.83 5.18 -1.60
N ASN A 81 13.00 6.16 -1.94
CA ASN A 81 12.52 7.15 -1.00
C ASN A 81 11.03 7.02 -0.68
N ILE A 82 10.42 5.89 -1.00
CA ILE A 82 9.06 5.61 -0.60
C ILE A 82 9.00 5.47 0.92
N SER A 83 8.01 6.07 1.53
CA SER A 83 7.77 5.95 2.96
C SER A 83 6.33 5.52 3.22
N ALA A 84 6.11 4.91 4.37
CA ALA A 84 4.79 4.45 4.75
C ALA A 84 4.61 4.62 6.25
N ARG A 85 3.40 4.93 6.67
CA ARG A 85 3.06 4.98 8.09
C ARG A 85 1.60 4.60 8.29
N THR A 86 1.29 4.14 9.49
CA THR A 86 -0.08 3.83 9.88
C THR A 86 -0.49 4.72 11.04
N GLN A 87 -1.75 5.15 11.00
CA GLN A 87 -2.34 5.89 12.09
C GLN A 87 -3.86 5.73 12.02
N ASP A 88 -4.47 5.38 13.13
CA ASP A 88 -5.93 5.29 13.25
C ASP A 88 -6.58 4.44 12.16
N GLY A 89 -5.96 3.31 11.83
CA GLY A 89 -6.50 2.39 10.83
C GLY A 89 -6.31 2.83 9.39
N VAL A 90 -5.45 3.82 9.14
CA VAL A 90 -5.14 4.28 7.79
C VAL A 90 -3.65 4.09 7.52
N LEU A 91 -3.35 3.38 6.44
CA LEU A 91 -1.99 3.26 5.92
C LEU A 91 -1.78 4.33 4.85
N THR A 92 -0.81 5.19 5.07
CA THR A 92 -0.46 6.24 4.12
C THR A 92 0.90 5.92 3.51
N VAL A 93 0.96 5.75 2.20
CA VAL A 93 2.19 5.48 1.46
C VAL A 93 2.51 6.70 0.61
N THR A 94 3.69 7.27 0.82
CA THR A 94 4.15 8.43 0.07
C THR A 94 5.17 7.99 -0.96
N LEU A 95 4.89 8.31 -2.23
CA LEU A 95 5.67 7.89 -3.39
C LEU A 95 6.27 9.13 -4.04
N PRO A 96 7.50 9.52 -3.65
CA PRO A 96 8.12 10.69 -4.27
C PRO A 96 8.39 10.45 -5.74
N LYS A 97 8.31 11.51 -6.53
CA LYS A 97 8.67 11.43 -7.94
C LYS A 97 10.15 11.68 -8.12
N SER A 98 10.75 10.96 -9.06
CA SER A 98 12.15 11.17 -9.40
C SER A 98 12.33 12.54 -10.07
N GLU A 99 13.56 13.04 -10.08
CA GLU A 99 13.85 14.35 -10.68
C GLU A 99 13.42 14.44 -12.14
N ARG A 100 13.54 13.35 -12.91
CA ARG A 100 13.13 13.39 -14.32
C ARG A 100 11.61 13.40 -14.51
N ALA A 101 10.83 13.09 -13.46
CA ALA A 101 9.37 13.10 -13.53
C ALA A 101 8.77 14.43 -13.11
N LYS A 102 9.58 15.32 -12.55
CA LYS A 102 9.09 16.63 -12.11
C LYS A 102 8.88 17.53 -13.34
N VAL A 103 7.97 18.47 -13.21
CA VAL A 103 7.69 19.42 -14.29
C VAL A 103 8.92 20.30 -14.52
N HIS A 104 9.38 20.32 -15.76
CA HIS A 104 10.46 21.20 -16.19
C HIS A 104 9.89 22.22 -17.15
N ARG A 105 9.94 23.50 -16.77
CA ARG A 105 9.46 24.56 -17.63
C ARG A 105 10.48 24.86 -18.70
N ILE A 106 10.05 24.80 -19.93
CA ILE A 106 10.90 25.11 -21.09
C ILE A 106 10.64 26.55 -21.50
N GLN A 107 11.72 27.33 -21.62
CA GLN A 107 11.62 28.68 -22.06
C GLN A 107 11.48 28.72 -23.59
N VAL A 108 10.43 29.37 -24.06
CA VAL A 108 10.18 29.52 -25.50
C VAL A 108 10.86 30.81 -25.99
N GLN A 109 11.58 30.68 -27.05
CA GLN A 109 12.26 31.82 -27.65
C GLN A 109 11.51 32.35 -28.88
#